data_d7a05dc648ebeac9545f2336295e1041
#
_entry.id   d7a05dc648ebeac9545f2336295e1041
#
_cell.length_a   1.000
_cell.length_b   1.000
_cell.length_c   1.000
_cell.angle_alpha   90.00
_cell.angle_beta   90.00
_cell.angle_gamma   90.00
#
_symmetry.space_group_name_H-M   'P 1'
#
loop_
_entity.id
_entity.type
_entity.pdbx_description
1 polymer ?
#
loop_
_entity_poly.entity_id
_entity_poly.type
_entity_poly.pdbx_seq_one_letter_code
_entity_poly.pdbx_strand_id
1 'polypeptide(L)'
;MTTSITADGLQAGQPAFLSKERIIARPGFNRWLVPPAALAIHLGIGMAYGFSVFWLPLSKALGITAPVACAPDMGFIAQVFSSQCDWPISMLGWIYTLFFIFLGCSAAIWGGWLEHAGPRKAGVVSALCWCGGLLISALGVYTHQIWLMWIGSGVI
;
A
#
# COMPACT_ATOMS: atom_id res chain seq x y z
N MET A 1 -14.55 -36.09 -49.55
CA MET A 1 -14.45 -36.01 -48.09
C MET A 1 -14.53 -34.55 -47.70
N THR A 2 -15.70 -34.08 -47.35
CA THR A 2 -15.98 -32.72 -46.93
C THR A 2 -15.84 -32.68 -45.41
N THR A 3 -14.77 -32.07 -44.93
CA THR A 3 -14.55 -31.87 -43.50
C THR A 3 -15.47 -30.72 -43.04
N SER A 4 -16.53 -31.06 -42.32
CA SER A 4 -17.39 -30.11 -41.63
C SER A 4 -16.59 -29.46 -40.51
N ILE A 5 -16.20 -28.21 -40.67
CA ILE A 5 -15.68 -27.36 -39.61
C ILE A 5 -16.89 -27.04 -38.71
N THR A 6 -16.99 -27.72 -37.58
CA THR A 6 -17.98 -27.43 -36.57
C THR A 6 -17.76 -26.04 -36.01
N ALA A 7 -18.86 -25.27 -35.92
CA ALA A 7 -18.87 -23.86 -35.43
C ALA A 7 -18.53 -23.71 -33.95
N ASP A 8 -18.09 -24.77 -33.28
CA ASP A 8 -17.73 -24.81 -31.84
C ASP A 8 -16.36 -24.21 -31.53
N GLY A 9 -15.57 -23.86 -32.55
CA GLY A 9 -14.23 -23.25 -32.34
C GLY A 9 -14.23 -21.74 -32.06
N LEU A 10 -15.39 -21.06 -32.07
CA LEU A 10 -15.48 -19.59 -32.04
C LEU A 10 -15.90 -18.99 -30.69
N GLN A 11 -16.03 -19.79 -29.64
CA GLN A 11 -16.30 -19.30 -28.28
C GLN A 11 -15.17 -19.65 -27.30
N ALA A 12 -13.91 -19.55 -27.72
CA ALA A 12 -12.83 -19.34 -26.77
C ALA A 12 -13.04 -17.96 -26.16
N GLY A 13 -13.76 -17.92 -25.03
CA GLY A 13 -14.08 -16.69 -24.31
C GLY A 13 -12.82 -15.84 -24.16
N GLN A 14 -12.92 -14.56 -24.50
CA GLN A 14 -11.77 -13.66 -24.39
C GLN A 14 -11.20 -13.79 -22.98
N PRO A 15 -9.89 -13.99 -22.81
CA PRO A 15 -9.30 -14.16 -21.51
C PRO A 15 -9.65 -12.96 -20.63
N ALA A 16 -10.06 -13.23 -19.38
CA ALA A 16 -10.48 -12.20 -18.43
C ALA A 16 -9.45 -11.04 -18.38
N PHE A 17 -9.90 -9.82 -18.17
CA PHE A 17 -9.04 -8.61 -18.18
C PHE A 17 -7.81 -8.75 -17.29
N LEU A 18 -7.92 -9.46 -16.17
CA LEU A 18 -6.84 -9.71 -15.20
C LEU A 18 -6.07 -11.02 -15.47
N SER A 19 -6.36 -11.74 -16.55
CA SER A 19 -5.66 -13.01 -16.83
C SER A 19 -4.23 -12.80 -17.28
N LYS A 20 -3.36 -13.76 -16.95
CA LYS A 20 -1.94 -13.74 -17.26
C LYS A 20 -1.68 -13.73 -18.80
N GLU A 21 -2.54 -14.37 -19.58
CA GLU A 21 -2.42 -14.45 -21.05
C GLU A 21 -2.52 -13.06 -21.72
N ARG A 22 -3.23 -12.13 -21.10
CA ARG A 22 -3.36 -10.74 -21.60
C ARG A 22 -2.14 -9.85 -21.33
N ILE A 23 -1.13 -10.33 -20.60
CA ILE A 23 0.06 -9.56 -20.25
C ILE A 23 1.11 -9.67 -21.37
N ILE A 24 1.00 -10.69 -22.21
CA ILE A 24 1.93 -10.89 -23.34
C ILE A 24 1.75 -9.73 -24.32
N ALA A 25 2.84 -9.02 -24.57
CA ALA A 25 2.86 -7.89 -25.49
C ALA A 25 2.52 -8.34 -26.92
N ARG A 26 1.63 -7.62 -27.58
CA ARG A 26 1.28 -7.88 -28.99
C ARG A 26 2.46 -7.52 -29.90
N PRO A 27 2.58 -8.14 -31.09
CA PRO A 27 3.51 -7.70 -32.10
C PRO A 27 3.32 -6.20 -32.38
N GLY A 28 4.40 -5.43 -32.38
CA GLY A 28 4.35 -3.97 -32.57
C GLY A 28 4.20 -3.14 -31.29
N PHE A 29 4.17 -3.76 -30.11
CA PHE A 29 4.14 -3.02 -28.85
C PHE A 29 5.39 -2.16 -28.66
N ASN A 30 5.19 -0.86 -28.42
CA ASN A 30 6.29 0.07 -28.16
C ASN A 30 6.83 -0.11 -26.74
N ARG A 31 8.01 -0.72 -26.62
CA ARG A 31 8.67 -0.99 -25.33
C ARG A 31 9.04 0.29 -24.56
N TRP A 32 9.17 1.43 -25.22
CA TRP A 32 9.49 2.71 -24.60
C TRP A 32 8.35 3.28 -23.75
N LEU A 33 7.16 2.68 -23.80
CA LEU A 33 6.05 3.04 -22.88
C LEU A 33 6.22 2.43 -21.48
N VAL A 34 7.07 1.41 -21.32
CA VAL A 34 7.29 0.74 -20.02
C VAL A 34 8.03 1.63 -19.01
N PRO A 35 9.15 2.30 -19.37
CA PRO A 35 9.86 3.17 -18.42
C PRO A 35 8.99 4.29 -17.85
N PRO A 36 8.24 5.09 -18.64
CA PRO A 36 7.39 6.14 -18.04
C PRO A 36 6.25 5.58 -17.20
N ALA A 37 5.69 4.43 -17.56
CA ALA A 37 4.67 3.77 -16.72
C ALA A 37 5.26 3.30 -15.39
N ALA A 38 6.45 2.70 -15.41
CA ALA A 38 7.15 2.29 -14.18
C ALA A 38 7.50 3.52 -13.33
N LEU A 39 7.95 4.62 -13.93
CA LEU A 39 8.25 5.86 -13.23
C LEU A 39 7.01 6.43 -12.55
N ALA A 40 5.86 6.44 -13.24
CA ALA A 40 4.59 6.91 -12.65
C ALA A 40 4.19 6.10 -11.40
N ILE A 41 4.36 4.77 -11.45
CA ILE A 41 4.11 3.91 -10.29
C ILE A 41 5.08 4.23 -9.16
N HIS A 42 6.38 4.39 -9.47
CA HIS A 42 7.40 4.70 -8.45
C HIS A 42 7.19 6.07 -7.80
N LEU A 43 6.70 7.06 -8.55
CA LEU A 43 6.33 8.37 -7.99
C LEU A 43 5.17 8.24 -7.01
N GLY A 44 4.16 7.41 -7.33
CA GLY A 44 3.06 7.13 -6.42
C GLY A 44 3.51 6.46 -5.12
N ILE A 45 4.38 5.44 -5.21
CA ILE A 45 4.93 4.73 -4.05
C ILE A 45 5.95 5.60 -3.29
N GLY A 46 6.67 6.48 -3.99
CA GLY A 46 7.69 7.37 -3.43
C GLY A 46 7.16 8.30 -2.32
N MET A 47 5.84 8.53 -2.27
CA MET A 47 5.19 9.24 -1.18
C MET A 47 5.49 8.61 0.20
N ALA A 48 5.69 7.28 0.27
CA ALA A 48 6.06 6.61 1.51
C ALA A 48 7.37 7.18 2.10
N TYR A 49 8.36 7.43 1.26
CA TYR A 49 9.64 8.01 1.69
C TYR A 49 9.54 9.49 2.07
N GLY A 50 8.63 10.24 1.44
CA GLY A 50 8.34 11.64 1.76
C GLY A 50 7.46 11.83 3.00
N PHE A 51 6.91 10.76 3.57
CA PHE A 51 5.98 10.83 4.69
C PHE A 51 6.59 11.47 5.95
N SER A 52 7.91 11.44 6.10
CA SER A 52 8.62 12.09 7.20
C SER A 52 8.35 13.61 7.30
N VAL A 53 7.99 14.27 6.19
CA VAL A 53 7.59 15.69 6.18
C VAL A 53 6.37 15.95 7.07
N PHE A 54 5.49 14.95 7.22
CA PHE A 54 4.28 15.05 8.04
C PHE A 54 4.51 14.76 9.52
N TRP A 55 5.71 14.28 9.91
CA TRP A 55 5.97 13.92 11.31
C TRP A 55 5.86 15.11 12.25
N LEU A 56 6.41 16.26 11.85
CA LEU A 56 6.35 17.46 12.68
C LEU A 56 4.92 18.00 12.85
N PRO A 57 4.11 18.14 11.81
CA PRO A 57 2.69 18.47 11.95
C PRO A 57 1.91 17.46 12.80
N LEU A 58 2.16 16.16 12.60
CA LEU A 58 1.47 15.09 13.35
C LEU A 58 1.86 15.07 14.83
N SER A 59 3.11 15.40 15.16
CA SER A 59 3.57 15.49 16.55
C SER A 59 3.06 16.72 17.30
N LYS A 60 2.32 17.59 16.63
CA LYS A 60 1.69 18.80 17.19
C LYS A 60 0.20 18.90 16.81
N ALA A 61 -0.44 17.77 16.56
CA ALA A 61 -1.81 17.75 16.06
C ALA A 61 -2.83 18.32 17.07
N LEU A 62 -2.59 18.14 18.37
CA LEU A 62 -3.43 18.69 19.44
C LEU A 62 -2.92 20.06 19.91
N GLY A 63 -1.61 20.26 20.01
CA GLY A 63 -1.00 21.50 20.45
C GLY A 63 -0.28 22.23 19.33
N ILE A 64 -0.95 23.15 18.61
CA ILE A 64 -0.40 23.86 17.45
C ILE A 64 0.81 24.73 17.85
N THR A 65 0.77 25.38 18.99
CA THR A 65 1.83 26.28 19.48
C THR A 65 2.86 25.58 20.35
N ALA A 66 2.42 24.62 21.17
CA ALA A 66 3.29 23.79 22.01
C ALA A 66 2.71 22.38 22.07
N PRO A 67 3.53 21.33 21.88
CA PRO A 67 3.05 19.94 21.96
C PRO A 67 2.45 19.67 23.34
N VAL A 68 1.30 19.01 23.35
CA VAL A 68 0.67 18.53 24.60
C VAL A 68 1.36 17.24 25.02
N ALA A 69 2.32 17.34 25.93
CA ALA A 69 3.08 16.18 26.42
C ALA A 69 2.18 15.20 27.16
N CYS A 70 2.39 13.90 26.94
CA CYS A 70 1.76 12.86 27.76
C CYS A 70 2.31 12.91 29.17
N ALA A 71 1.50 12.44 30.15
CA ALA A 71 1.92 12.36 31.55
C ALA A 71 3.21 11.50 31.67
N PRO A 72 4.18 11.91 32.49
CA PRO A 72 5.50 11.24 32.57
C PRO A 72 5.44 9.82 33.14
N ASP A 73 4.38 9.49 33.84
CA ASP A 73 4.09 8.18 34.42
C ASP A 73 3.31 7.24 33.48
N MET A 74 2.92 7.74 32.29
CA MET A 74 2.16 6.97 31.32
C MET A 74 3.06 5.98 30.58
N GLY A 75 2.81 4.68 30.78
CA GLY A 75 3.54 3.61 30.09
C GLY A 75 3.34 3.64 28.56
N PHE A 76 4.27 3.07 27.82
CA PHE A 76 4.25 3.04 26.33
C PHE A 76 2.91 2.54 25.75
N ILE A 77 2.35 1.46 26.31
CA ILE A 77 1.07 0.90 25.87
C ILE A 77 -0.07 1.88 26.09
N ALA A 78 -0.10 2.56 27.25
CA ALA A 78 -1.12 3.56 27.54
C ALA A 78 -1.02 4.76 26.59
N GLN A 79 0.18 5.16 26.20
CA GLN A 79 0.40 6.23 25.21
C GLN A 79 -0.12 5.86 23.83
N VAL A 80 0.04 4.59 23.39
CA VAL A 80 -0.46 4.08 22.10
C VAL A 80 -1.99 4.21 21.97
N PHE A 81 -2.71 4.01 23.09
CA PHE A 81 -4.18 4.10 23.12
C PHE A 81 -4.71 5.45 23.59
N SER A 82 -3.82 6.38 23.97
CA SER A 82 -4.21 7.71 24.40
C SER A 82 -4.54 8.60 23.20
N SER A 83 -5.64 9.35 23.32
CA SER A 83 -6.04 10.38 22.36
C SER A 83 -5.95 11.81 22.93
N GLN A 84 -5.39 11.97 24.13
CA GLN A 84 -5.37 13.23 24.87
C GLN A 84 -4.03 13.97 24.82
N CYS A 85 -3.00 13.35 24.29
CA CYS A 85 -1.67 13.94 24.16
C CYS A 85 -1.10 13.77 22.76
N ASP A 86 -0.20 14.67 22.39
CA ASP A 86 0.49 14.62 21.10
C ASP A 86 1.48 13.45 21.05
N TRP A 87 1.65 12.92 19.85
CA TRP A 87 2.51 11.76 19.64
C TRP A 87 3.98 12.17 19.59
N PRO A 88 4.87 11.57 20.39
CA PRO A 88 6.29 11.78 20.24
C PRO A 88 6.78 11.25 18.87
N ILE A 89 7.77 11.92 18.29
CA ILE A 89 8.35 11.57 16.98
C ILE A 89 8.82 10.10 16.94
N SER A 90 9.28 9.57 18.07
CA SER A 90 9.68 8.17 18.19
C SER A 90 8.54 7.20 17.90
N MET A 91 7.31 7.50 18.32
CA MET A 91 6.12 6.68 18.00
C MET A 91 5.75 6.76 16.53
N LEU A 92 5.89 7.93 15.90
CA LEU A 92 5.70 8.08 14.46
C LEU A 92 6.78 7.32 13.68
N GLY A 93 8.01 7.25 14.19
CA GLY A 93 9.10 6.47 13.60
C GLY A 93 8.82 4.97 13.54
N TRP A 94 8.03 4.42 14.46
CA TRP A 94 7.60 3.02 14.42
C TRP A 94 6.81 2.65 13.17
N ILE A 95 6.10 3.60 12.56
CA ILE A 95 5.40 3.40 11.27
C ILE A 95 6.39 2.90 10.21
N TYR A 96 7.56 3.53 10.12
CA TYR A 96 8.60 3.14 9.17
C TYR A 96 9.19 1.76 9.48
N THR A 97 9.45 1.50 10.74
CA THR A 97 9.99 0.19 11.15
C THR A 97 9.02 -0.94 10.79
N LEU A 98 7.75 -0.77 11.12
CA LEU A 98 6.69 -1.74 10.77
C LEU A 98 6.57 -1.88 9.24
N PHE A 99 6.53 -0.78 8.52
CA PHE A 99 6.45 -0.77 7.05
C PHE A 99 7.56 -1.63 6.42
N PHE A 100 8.82 -1.46 6.81
CA PHE A 100 9.91 -2.24 6.24
C PHE A 100 9.89 -3.72 6.65
N ILE A 101 9.50 -4.01 7.89
CA ILE A 101 9.34 -5.39 8.35
C ILE A 101 8.27 -6.10 7.51
N PHE A 102 7.08 -5.51 7.41
CA PHE A 102 5.96 -6.12 6.67
C PHE A 102 6.21 -6.13 5.16
N LEU A 103 6.90 -5.13 4.60
CA LEU A 103 7.34 -5.13 3.21
C LEU A 103 8.23 -6.34 2.91
N GLY A 104 9.23 -6.61 3.76
CA GLY A 104 10.10 -7.78 3.60
C GLY A 104 9.36 -9.09 3.77
N CYS A 105 8.54 -9.22 4.80
CA CYS A 105 7.73 -10.42 5.06
C CYS A 105 6.73 -10.68 3.92
N SER A 106 6.05 -9.65 3.43
CA SER A 106 5.09 -9.79 2.34
C SER A 106 5.76 -10.24 1.05
N ALA A 107 6.92 -9.69 0.71
CA ALA A 107 7.69 -10.11 -0.45
C ALA A 107 8.07 -11.60 -0.38
N ALA A 108 8.47 -12.09 0.80
CA ALA A 108 8.82 -13.49 1.01
C ALA A 108 7.60 -14.42 0.90
N ILE A 109 6.47 -14.04 1.46
CA ILE A 109 5.26 -14.89 1.52
C ILE A 109 4.51 -14.86 0.18
N TRP A 110 4.32 -13.67 -0.40
CA TRP A 110 3.47 -13.48 -1.58
C TRP A 110 4.23 -13.54 -2.92
N GLY A 111 5.57 -13.67 -2.90
CA GLY A 111 6.38 -13.76 -4.12
C GLY A 111 5.96 -14.91 -5.04
N GLY A 112 5.77 -16.11 -4.49
CA GLY A 112 5.29 -17.27 -5.26
C GLY A 112 3.87 -17.08 -5.80
N TRP A 113 2.98 -16.45 -5.04
CA TRP A 113 1.63 -16.11 -5.52
C TRP A 113 1.67 -15.13 -6.68
N LEU A 114 2.57 -14.15 -6.64
CA LEU A 114 2.75 -13.16 -7.70
C LEU A 114 3.10 -13.81 -9.04
N GLU A 115 3.96 -14.81 -9.04
CA GLU A 115 4.35 -15.55 -10.24
C GLU A 115 3.17 -16.27 -10.90
N HIS A 116 2.25 -16.81 -10.08
CA HIS A 116 1.08 -17.53 -10.57
C HIS A 116 -0.08 -16.59 -10.94
N ALA A 117 -0.37 -15.61 -10.11
CA ALA A 117 -1.48 -14.67 -10.29
C ALA A 117 -1.26 -13.66 -11.43
N GLY A 118 0.01 -13.31 -11.68
CA GLY A 118 0.41 -12.33 -12.69
C GLY A 118 0.33 -10.88 -12.20
N PRO A 119 1.09 -9.96 -12.86
CA PRO A 119 1.29 -8.58 -12.39
C PRO A 119 0.02 -7.73 -12.35
N ARG A 120 -0.97 -7.99 -13.20
CA ARG A 120 -2.23 -7.22 -13.20
C ARG A 120 -3.07 -7.47 -11.94
N LYS A 121 -3.24 -8.74 -11.56
CA LYS A 121 -3.96 -9.09 -10.33
C LYS A 121 -3.22 -8.57 -9.11
N ALA A 122 -1.91 -8.77 -9.08
CA ALA A 122 -1.07 -8.26 -8.00
C ALA A 122 -1.15 -6.74 -7.88
N GLY A 123 -1.11 -6.01 -9.01
CA GLY A 123 -1.25 -4.55 -9.02
C GLY A 123 -2.59 -4.07 -8.47
N VAL A 124 -3.71 -4.74 -8.80
CA VAL A 124 -5.02 -4.39 -8.25
C VAL A 124 -5.06 -4.65 -6.74
N VAL A 125 -4.57 -5.80 -6.28
CA VAL A 125 -4.53 -6.12 -4.84
C VAL A 125 -3.66 -5.12 -4.09
N SER A 126 -2.46 -4.81 -4.60
CA SER A 126 -1.57 -3.82 -4.00
C SER A 126 -2.21 -2.43 -3.94
N ALA A 127 -2.90 -2.00 -5.00
CA ALA A 127 -3.58 -0.71 -5.01
C ALA A 127 -4.71 -0.65 -3.97
N LEU A 128 -5.49 -1.72 -3.83
CA LEU A 128 -6.55 -1.81 -2.82
C LEU A 128 -5.98 -1.80 -1.39
N CYS A 129 -4.91 -2.57 -1.13
CA CYS A 129 -4.22 -2.55 0.16
C CYS A 129 -3.66 -1.15 0.45
N TRP A 130 -2.94 -0.55 -0.51
CA TRP A 130 -2.36 0.78 -0.34
C TRP A 130 -3.41 1.86 -0.05
N CYS A 131 -4.47 1.93 -0.85
CA CYS A 131 -5.55 2.88 -0.64
C CYS A 131 -6.29 2.61 0.68
N GLY A 132 -6.57 1.35 0.99
CA GLY A 132 -7.20 0.93 2.25
C GLY A 132 -6.35 1.32 3.45
N GLY A 133 -5.05 1.07 3.40
CA GLY A 133 -4.10 1.45 4.44
C GLY A 133 -4.07 2.96 4.68
N LEU A 134 -4.03 3.76 3.61
CA LEU A 134 -4.08 5.22 3.72
C LEU A 134 -5.41 5.72 4.32
N LEU A 135 -6.54 5.11 3.97
CA LEU A 135 -7.83 5.45 4.56
C LEU A 135 -7.88 5.14 6.06
N ILE A 136 -7.36 3.98 6.48
CA ILE A 136 -7.26 3.62 7.89
C ILE A 136 -6.33 4.58 8.62
N SER A 137 -5.20 4.97 8.01
CA SER A 137 -4.28 5.95 8.59
C SER A 137 -4.93 7.33 8.72
N ALA A 138 -5.68 7.77 7.72
CA ALA A 138 -6.43 9.03 7.78
C ALA A 138 -7.47 9.01 8.92
N LEU A 139 -8.16 7.88 9.10
CA LEU A 139 -9.05 7.69 10.24
C LEU A 139 -8.30 7.73 11.57
N GLY A 140 -7.10 7.14 11.63
CA GLY A 140 -6.22 7.19 12.80
C GLY A 140 -5.83 8.63 13.17
N VAL A 141 -5.50 9.46 12.19
CA VAL A 141 -5.23 10.89 12.41
C VAL A 141 -6.49 11.61 12.88
N TYR A 142 -7.62 11.37 12.23
CA TYR A 142 -8.89 12.01 12.56
C TYR A 142 -9.38 11.67 13.99
N THR A 143 -9.24 10.41 14.39
CA THR A 143 -9.62 9.95 15.75
C THR A 143 -8.49 10.11 16.78
N HIS A 144 -7.33 10.62 16.36
CA HIS A 144 -6.11 10.75 17.16
C HIS A 144 -5.70 9.41 17.83
N GLN A 145 -5.68 8.34 17.03
CA GLN A 145 -5.33 6.99 17.45
C GLN A 145 -4.12 6.46 16.68
N ILE A 146 -2.93 6.48 17.30
CA ILE A 146 -1.68 6.12 16.61
C ILE A 146 -1.64 4.64 16.16
N TRP A 147 -2.28 3.75 16.90
CA TRP A 147 -2.33 2.32 16.53
C TRP A 147 -3.05 2.07 15.20
N LEU A 148 -4.06 2.89 14.85
CA LEU A 148 -4.69 2.85 13.53
C LEU A 148 -3.72 3.28 12.43
N MET A 149 -2.88 4.26 12.69
CA MET A 149 -1.83 4.66 11.75
C MET A 149 -0.78 3.57 11.58
N TRP A 150 -0.39 2.88 12.65
CA TRP A 150 0.54 1.75 12.58
C TRP A 150 -0.02 0.61 11.73
N ILE A 151 -1.30 0.27 11.89
CA ILE A 151 -1.95 -0.74 11.05
C ILE A 151 -2.07 -0.26 9.61
N GLY A 152 -2.58 0.95 9.40
CA GLY A 152 -2.84 1.46 8.05
C GLY A 152 -1.59 1.73 7.23
N SER A 153 -0.58 2.40 7.79
CA SER A 153 0.64 2.78 7.06
C SER A 153 1.81 1.85 7.32
N GLY A 154 1.77 1.06 8.38
CA GLY A 154 2.89 0.19 8.77
C GLY A 154 2.67 -1.27 8.39
N VAL A 155 1.43 -1.78 8.39
CA VAL A 155 1.14 -3.21 8.18
C VAL A 155 0.49 -3.47 6.82
N ILE A 156 -0.39 -2.59 6.36
CA ILE A 156 -1.09 -2.71 5.08
C ILE A 156 -0.33 -2.00 3.96
#